data_f3dd5018a03e8a12a49392e0d481408b
#
_entry.id   f3dd5018a03e8a12a49392e0d481408b
#
_cell.length_a   1.000
_cell.length_b   1.000
_cell.length_c   1.000
_cell.angle_alpha   90.00
_cell.angle_beta   90.00
_cell.angle_gamma   90.00
#
_symmetry.space_group_name_H-M   'P 1'
#
loop_
_entity.id
_entity.type
_entity.pdbx_description
1 polymer ?
#
loop_
_entity_poly.entity_id
_entity_poly.type
_entity_poly.pdbx_seq_one_letter_code
_entity_poly.pdbx_strand_id
1 'polypeptide(L)'
;MQGTFETTSVILSYVRQGSLRPLAVASRARLSDLPNVPTMIVSGFSDFVGDSWTGIAAPTGTPPAIIGTLNAAINTALKSPEITASFAKLKAEARTGTPQDFGVFLAEERRRWADFVRASGVELE
;
A
#
# COMPACT_ATOMS: atom_id res chain seq x y z
N MET A 1 -9.74 9.36 -21.98
CA MET A 1 -8.59 9.13 -21.09
C MET A 1 -7.71 8.08 -21.74
N GLN A 2 -6.40 8.30 -21.85
CA GLN A 2 -5.49 7.38 -22.55
C GLN A 2 -4.77 6.43 -21.59
N GLY A 3 -4.70 6.75 -20.30
CA GLY A 3 -4.09 5.93 -19.26
C GLY A 3 -4.51 6.39 -17.86
N THR A 4 -4.34 5.51 -16.87
CA THR A 4 -4.60 5.78 -15.46
C THR A 4 -3.66 5.00 -14.58
N PHE A 5 -3.45 5.46 -13.35
CA PHE A 5 -2.88 4.71 -12.24
C PHE A 5 -4.00 4.32 -11.29
N GLU A 6 -4.09 3.03 -11.00
CA GLU A 6 -5.12 2.50 -10.13
C GLU A 6 -4.60 1.34 -9.27
N THR A 7 -5.29 1.05 -8.19
CA THR A 7 -4.96 -0.11 -7.36
C THR A 7 -5.34 -1.41 -8.06
N THR A 8 -4.54 -2.45 -7.86
CA THR A 8 -4.74 -3.76 -8.51
C THR A 8 -6.11 -4.35 -8.21
N SER A 9 -6.62 -4.17 -7.00
CA SER A 9 -7.95 -4.65 -6.60
C SER A 9 -9.08 -4.06 -7.44
N VAL A 10 -8.92 -2.83 -7.94
CA VAL A 10 -9.93 -2.15 -8.75
C VAL A 10 -9.84 -2.57 -10.22
N ILE A 11 -8.62 -2.64 -10.79
CA ILE A 11 -8.48 -2.80 -12.24
C ILE A 11 -8.33 -4.25 -12.72
N LEU A 12 -8.04 -5.21 -11.83
CA LEU A 12 -7.67 -6.57 -12.23
C LEU A 12 -8.77 -7.27 -13.04
N SER A 13 -10.04 -7.03 -12.73
CA SER A 13 -11.18 -7.56 -13.49
C SER A 13 -11.20 -7.05 -14.93
N TYR A 14 -10.95 -5.76 -15.13
CA TYR A 14 -10.91 -5.15 -16.48
C TYR A 14 -9.72 -5.62 -17.31
N VAL A 15 -8.59 -5.85 -16.66
CA VAL A 15 -7.40 -6.44 -17.29
C VAL A 15 -7.70 -7.88 -17.75
N ARG A 16 -8.34 -8.70 -16.90
CA ARG A 16 -8.72 -10.08 -17.24
C ARG A 16 -9.75 -10.17 -18.36
N GLN A 17 -10.63 -9.17 -18.45
CA GLN A 17 -11.61 -9.05 -19.54
C GLN A 17 -11.02 -8.47 -20.83
N GLY A 18 -9.76 -8.03 -20.82
CA GLY A 18 -9.11 -7.40 -21.97
C GLY A 18 -9.54 -5.95 -22.25
N SER A 19 -10.35 -5.34 -21.36
CA SER A 19 -10.80 -3.94 -21.49
C SER A 19 -9.70 -2.93 -21.16
N LEU A 20 -8.71 -3.35 -20.35
CA LEU A 20 -7.54 -2.57 -20.01
C LEU A 20 -6.27 -3.38 -20.27
N ARG A 21 -5.25 -2.71 -20.80
CA ARG A 21 -3.92 -3.26 -20.97
C ARG A 21 -3.00 -2.75 -19.89
N PRO A 22 -2.49 -3.58 -18.98
CA PRO A 22 -1.51 -3.17 -17.98
C PRO A 22 -0.17 -2.90 -18.68
N LEU A 23 0.46 -1.78 -18.37
CA LEU A 23 1.76 -1.39 -18.94
C LEU A 23 2.90 -1.70 -17.97
N ALA A 24 2.73 -1.36 -16.69
CA ALA A 24 3.68 -1.66 -15.64
C ALA A 24 2.95 -1.66 -14.27
N VAL A 25 3.59 -2.26 -13.26
CA VAL A 25 3.15 -2.21 -11.86
C VAL A 25 4.12 -1.37 -11.04
N ALA A 26 3.56 -0.56 -10.13
CA ALA A 26 4.33 0.33 -9.26
C ALA A 26 4.80 -0.34 -7.95
N SER A 27 4.99 -1.64 -7.97
CA SER A 27 5.49 -2.43 -6.83
C SER A 27 6.97 -2.79 -7.01
N ARG A 28 7.64 -3.15 -5.91
CA ARG A 28 9.05 -3.58 -5.94
C ARG A 28 9.27 -4.89 -6.71
N ALA A 29 8.26 -5.76 -6.75
CA ALA A 29 8.28 -7.02 -7.47
C ALA A 29 7.05 -7.13 -8.37
N ARG A 30 7.12 -8.01 -9.38
CA ARG A 30 5.96 -8.33 -10.22
C ARG A 30 4.85 -8.95 -9.39
N LEU A 31 3.61 -8.64 -9.75
CA LEU A 31 2.45 -9.22 -9.09
C LEU A 31 2.21 -10.65 -9.59
N SER A 32 1.87 -11.56 -8.69
CA SER A 32 1.54 -12.95 -9.04
C SER A 32 0.38 -13.07 -10.03
N ASP A 33 -0.58 -12.15 -9.96
CA ASP A 33 -1.71 -12.09 -10.88
C ASP A 33 -1.37 -11.52 -12.27
N LEU A 34 -0.23 -10.83 -12.39
CA LEU A 34 0.24 -10.18 -13.62
C LEU A 34 1.73 -10.49 -13.85
N PRO A 35 2.11 -11.78 -13.98
CA PRO A 35 3.52 -12.20 -14.01
C PRO A 35 4.29 -11.66 -15.23
N ASN A 36 3.59 -11.36 -16.31
CA ASN A 36 4.17 -10.84 -17.54
C ASN A 36 4.24 -9.31 -17.57
N VAL A 37 3.64 -8.60 -16.59
CA VAL A 37 3.68 -7.14 -16.53
C VAL A 37 4.94 -6.71 -15.78
N PRO A 38 5.80 -5.87 -16.38
CA PRO A 38 7.02 -5.40 -15.74
C PRO A 38 6.69 -4.46 -14.56
N THR A 39 7.64 -4.30 -13.65
CA THR A 39 7.57 -3.22 -12.68
C THR A 39 8.02 -1.90 -13.31
N MET A 40 7.61 -0.77 -12.74
CA MET A 40 8.13 0.55 -13.15
C MET A 40 9.66 0.61 -13.05
N ILE A 41 10.24 -0.02 -12.02
CA ILE A 41 11.69 -0.12 -11.82
C ILE A 41 12.37 -0.76 -13.04
N VAL A 42 11.88 -1.93 -13.46
CA VAL A 42 12.42 -2.66 -14.64
C VAL A 42 12.18 -1.88 -15.93
N SER A 43 11.14 -1.04 -15.97
CA SER A 43 10.81 -0.18 -17.12
C SER A 43 11.62 1.12 -17.17
N GLY A 44 12.63 1.31 -16.31
CA GLY A 44 13.53 2.46 -16.35
C GLY A 44 13.24 3.56 -15.32
N PHE A 45 12.28 3.35 -14.43
CA PHE A 45 11.93 4.32 -13.36
C PHE A 45 12.39 3.77 -12.00
N SER A 46 13.69 3.90 -11.71
CA SER A 46 14.39 3.18 -10.62
C SER A 46 13.78 3.34 -9.22
N ASP A 47 13.20 4.51 -8.92
CA ASP A 47 12.64 4.81 -7.59
C ASP A 47 11.12 4.89 -7.58
N PHE A 48 10.47 4.49 -8.68
CA PHE A 48 9.02 4.56 -8.79
C PHE A 48 8.35 3.34 -8.13
N VAL A 49 8.06 3.49 -6.84
CA VAL A 49 7.25 2.54 -6.05
C VAL A 49 6.07 3.30 -5.46
N GLY A 50 4.86 2.90 -5.82
CA GLY A 50 3.61 3.55 -5.40
C GLY A 50 2.67 2.55 -4.72
N ASP A 51 3.07 2.00 -3.58
CA ASP A 51 2.21 1.12 -2.80
C ASP A 51 1.17 1.95 -2.04
N SER A 52 -0.08 1.50 -2.08
CA SER A 52 -1.11 2.02 -1.19
C SER A 52 -1.11 1.22 0.12
N TRP A 53 -1.34 1.90 1.22
CA TRP A 53 -1.38 1.27 2.53
C TRP A 53 -2.56 1.81 3.36
N THR A 54 -2.99 1.01 4.32
CA THR A 54 -4.02 1.38 5.30
C THR A 54 -3.49 1.07 6.69
N GLY A 55 -3.68 1.97 7.62
CA GLY A 55 -3.27 1.80 9.02
C GLY A 55 -4.37 2.22 9.98
N ILE A 56 -4.24 1.83 11.25
CA ILE A 56 -5.14 2.22 12.33
C ILE A 56 -4.41 3.21 13.22
N ALA A 57 -5.03 4.36 13.47
CA ALA A 57 -4.52 5.38 14.37
C ALA A 57 -5.53 5.65 15.49
N ALA A 58 -5.02 6.03 16.66
CA ALA A 58 -5.82 6.48 17.79
C ALA A 58 -5.71 8.01 17.95
N PRO A 59 -6.70 8.66 18.56
CA PRO A 59 -6.64 10.09 18.88
C PRO A 59 -5.44 10.43 19.76
N THR A 60 -4.93 11.65 19.60
CA THR A 60 -3.87 12.19 20.46
C THR A 60 -4.31 12.16 21.93
N GLY A 61 -3.41 11.74 22.82
CA GLY A 61 -3.70 11.62 24.26
C GLY A 61 -4.30 10.26 24.66
N THR A 62 -4.52 9.31 23.74
CA THR A 62 -4.90 7.95 24.13
C THR A 62 -3.83 7.33 25.02
N PRO A 63 -4.19 6.80 26.21
CA PRO A 63 -3.22 6.23 27.15
C PRO A 63 -2.37 5.12 26.53
N PRO A 64 -1.06 5.05 26.78
CA PRO A 64 -0.17 4.04 26.20
C PRO A 64 -0.61 2.59 26.48
N ALA A 65 -1.21 2.32 27.63
CA ALA A 65 -1.74 1.00 27.96
C ALA A 65 -2.87 0.55 27.00
N ILE A 66 -3.74 1.48 26.60
CA ILE A 66 -4.79 1.23 25.63
C ILE A 66 -4.19 0.97 24.25
N ILE A 67 -3.22 1.79 23.81
CA ILE A 67 -2.51 1.59 22.56
C ILE A 67 -1.85 0.21 22.54
N GLY A 68 -1.17 -0.19 23.61
CA GLY A 68 -0.54 -1.50 23.73
C GLY A 68 -1.55 -2.66 23.62
N THR A 69 -2.68 -2.55 24.30
CA THR A 69 -3.74 -3.56 24.23
C THR A 69 -4.32 -3.71 22.82
N LEU A 70 -4.63 -2.58 22.17
CA LEU A 70 -5.15 -2.58 20.79
C LEU A 70 -4.12 -3.14 19.81
N ASN A 71 -2.86 -2.74 19.91
CA ASN A 71 -1.79 -3.25 19.06
C ASN A 71 -1.62 -4.76 19.19
N ALA A 72 -1.62 -5.29 20.41
CA ALA A 72 -1.53 -6.73 20.65
C ALA A 72 -2.72 -7.49 20.04
N ALA A 73 -3.93 -6.98 20.22
CA ALA A 73 -5.15 -7.59 19.67
C ALA A 73 -5.13 -7.57 18.13
N ILE A 74 -4.75 -6.45 17.51
CA ILE A 74 -4.65 -6.32 16.05
C ILE A 74 -3.58 -7.25 15.50
N ASN A 75 -2.38 -7.28 16.09
CA ASN A 75 -1.31 -8.17 15.66
C ASN A 75 -1.70 -9.66 15.77
N THR A 76 -2.49 -10.02 16.77
CA THR A 76 -3.03 -11.37 16.91
C THR A 76 -4.06 -11.69 15.82
N ALA A 77 -5.00 -10.78 15.59
CA ALA A 77 -6.01 -10.93 14.54
C ALA A 77 -5.40 -11.05 13.14
N LEU A 78 -4.40 -10.22 12.80
CA LEU A 78 -3.72 -10.25 11.50
C LEU A 78 -3.00 -11.56 11.22
N LYS A 79 -2.65 -12.34 12.25
CA LYS A 79 -2.02 -13.67 12.12
C LYS A 79 -3.04 -14.80 12.00
N SER A 80 -4.33 -14.54 12.17
CA SER A 80 -5.35 -15.59 12.07
C SER A 80 -5.50 -16.07 10.63
N PRO A 81 -5.76 -17.38 10.41
CA PRO A 81 -5.94 -17.93 9.06
C PRO A 81 -7.09 -17.26 8.29
N GLU A 82 -8.16 -16.90 8.97
CA GLU A 82 -9.33 -16.24 8.39
C GLU A 82 -8.98 -14.86 7.82
N ILE A 83 -8.31 -14.03 8.62
CA ILE A 83 -7.89 -12.69 8.20
C ILE A 83 -6.85 -12.78 7.09
N THR A 84 -5.86 -13.67 7.22
CA THR A 84 -4.84 -13.90 6.18
C THR A 84 -5.48 -14.29 4.85
N ALA A 85 -6.47 -15.20 4.87
CA ALA A 85 -7.21 -15.59 3.67
C ALA A 85 -8.01 -14.43 3.06
N SER A 86 -8.60 -13.57 3.91
CA SER A 86 -9.34 -12.39 3.46
C SER A 86 -8.41 -11.37 2.80
N PHE A 87 -7.26 -11.08 3.40
CA PHE A 87 -6.25 -10.18 2.81
C PHE A 87 -5.71 -10.73 1.47
N ALA A 88 -5.46 -12.03 1.38
CA ALA A 88 -5.04 -12.66 0.13
C ALA A 88 -6.07 -12.48 -1.00
N LYS A 89 -7.38 -12.58 -0.71
CA LYS A 89 -8.46 -12.31 -1.67
C LYS A 89 -8.44 -10.86 -2.16
N LEU A 90 -8.14 -9.92 -1.26
CA LEU A 90 -8.02 -8.49 -1.56
C LEU A 90 -6.68 -8.10 -2.21
N LYS A 91 -5.75 -9.06 -2.38
CA LYS A 91 -4.39 -8.83 -2.86
C LYS A 91 -3.64 -7.83 -1.98
N ALA A 92 -3.93 -7.85 -0.70
CA ALA A 92 -3.29 -7.04 0.33
C ALA A 92 -2.36 -7.90 1.19
N GLU A 93 -1.31 -7.29 1.70
CA GLU A 93 -0.38 -7.90 2.64
C GLU A 93 -0.65 -7.37 4.05
N ALA A 94 -0.91 -8.28 5.00
CA ALA A 94 -1.04 -7.90 6.39
C ALA A 94 0.34 -7.71 7.01
N ARG A 95 0.62 -6.52 7.54
CA ARG A 95 1.86 -6.22 8.26
C ARG A 95 1.59 -6.08 9.74
N THR A 96 2.33 -6.82 10.54
CA THR A 96 2.35 -6.70 12.01
C THR A 96 3.55 -5.86 12.43
N GLY A 97 3.44 -5.19 13.58
CA GLY A 97 4.54 -4.37 14.11
C GLY A 97 4.13 -3.66 15.40
N THR A 98 5.01 -2.83 15.90
CA THR A 98 4.76 -1.97 17.06
C THR A 98 4.17 -0.62 16.64
N PRO A 99 3.53 0.13 17.55
CA PRO A 99 3.13 1.51 17.29
C PRO A 99 4.30 2.40 16.87
N GLN A 100 5.50 2.16 17.40
CA GLN A 100 6.72 2.88 17.08
C GLN A 100 7.17 2.61 15.64
N ASP A 101 7.16 1.35 15.20
CA ASP A 101 7.48 0.98 13.80
C ASP A 101 6.56 1.69 12.82
N PHE A 102 5.25 1.74 13.14
CA PHE A 102 4.28 2.45 12.32
C PHE A 102 4.53 3.97 12.32
N GLY A 103 4.93 4.55 13.46
CA GLY A 103 5.32 5.96 13.55
C GLY A 103 6.51 6.31 12.66
N VAL A 104 7.54 5.46 12.64
CA VAL A 104 8.71 5.62 11.75
C VAL A 104 8.28 5.54 10.29
N PHE A 105 7.50 4.52 9.93
CA PHE A 105 6.96 4.38 8.57
C PHE A 105 6.17 5.61 8.12
N LEU A 106 5.29 6.14 8.96
CA LEU A 106 4.52 7.36 8.65
C LEU A 106 5.42 8.59 8.42
N ALA A 107 6.47 8.74 9.23
CA ALA A 107 7.40 9.85 9.09
C ALA A 107 8.17 9.77 7.75
N GLU A 108 8.58 8.56 7.35
CA GLU A 108 9.25 8.31 6.07
C GLU A 108 8.32 8.56 4.88
N GLU A 109 7.09 8.06 4.92
CA GLU A 109 6.10 8.28 3.86
C GLU A 109 5.74 9.76 3.72
N ARG A 110 5.56 10.48 4.82
CA ARG A 110 5.31 11.94 4.78
C ARG A 110 6.45 12.69 4.10
N ARG A 111 7.70 12.36 4.42
CA ARG A 111 8.87 13.00 3.80
C ARG A 111 8.91 12.71 2.31
N ARG A 112 8.76 11.44 1.93
CA ARG A 112 8.77 10.99 0.53
C ARG A 112 7.69 11.68 -0.29
N TRP A 113 6.45 11.68 0.19
CA TRP A 113 5.34 12.32 -0.53
C TRP A 113 5.44 13.85 -0.54
N ALA A 114 5.96 14.48 0.50
CA ALA A 114 6.20 15.92 0.49
C ALA A 114 7.17 16.34 -0.63
N ASP A 115 8.20 15.54 -0.89
CA ASP A 115 9.13 15.79 -1.98
C ASP A 115 8.45 15.62 -3.36
N PHE A 116 7.61 14.60 -3.55
CA PHE A 116 6.82 14.42 -4.77
C PHE A 116 5.83 15.57 -5.01
N VAL A 117 5.07 15.96 -4.00
CA VAL A 117 4.11 17.07 -4.09
C VAL A 117 4.84 18.36 -4.48
N ARG A 118 5.98 18.64 -3.84
CA ARG A 118 6.79 19.82 -4.17
C ARG A 118 7.30 19.79 -5.60
N ALA A 119 7.77 18.63 -6.07
CA ALA A 119 8.29 18.46 -7.42
C ALA A 119 7.18 18.50 -8.50
N SER A 120 5.95 18.10 -8.16
CA SER A 120 4.82 18.09 -9.09
C SER A 120 4.21 19.46 -9.35
N GLY A 121 4.50 20.47 -8.50
CA GLY A 121 3.89 21.80 -8.58
C GLY A 121 2.39 21.83 -8.27
N VAL A 122 1.84 20.76 -7.68
CA VAL A 122 0.43 20.73 -7.25
C VAL A 122 0.26 21.59 -6.01
N GLU A 123 -0.59 22.61 -6.08
CA GLU A 123 -1.04 23.37 -4.92
C GLU A 123 -2.22 22.62 -4.29
N LEU A 124 -2.10 22.34 -2.98
CA LEU A 124 -3.20 21.77 -2.19
C LEU A 124 -4.09 22.94 -1.75
N GLU A 125 -5.31 22.98 -2.26
CA GLU A 125 -6.35 23.89 -1.76
C GLU A 125 -6.84 23.52 -0.35
#